data_61930ca1607beda1d78e861cc51844c3
#
_entry.id   61930ca1607beda1d78e861cc51844c3
#
_cell.length_a   1.000
_cell.length_b   1.000
_cell.length_c   1.000
_cell.angle_alpha   90.00
_cell.angle_beta   90.00
_cell.angle_gamma   90.00
#
_symmetry.space_group_name_H-M   'P 1'
#
loop_
_entity.id
_entity.type
_entity.pdbx_description
1 polymer ?
#
loop_
_entity_poly.entity_id
_entity_poly.type
_entity_poly.pdbx_seq_one_letter_code
_entity_poly.pdbx_strand_id
1 'polypeptide(L)'
;MKLLKTIATGVLLAGMSTASFAGSHGFKCKVSEDSMAKPGGFPDRALTMIVPYGPAGGSGQVAAAMAKAVTELTSVDINRDHKPGGSGTVGMTAYMASPADGYNVLEHIDDASSAHALDSSKPNPGKDLIPLV
;
A
#
# COMPACT_ATOMS: atom_id res chain seq x y z
N MET A 1 -5.44 -57.84 -56.49
CA MET A 1 -5.99 -56.61 -57.11
C MET A 1 -7.23 -56.20 -56.39
N LYS A 2 -7.16 -55.11 -55.61
CA LYS A 2 -8.17 -54.08 -55.33
C LYS A 2 -7.65 -53.24 -54.19
N LEU A 3 -7.30 -52.01 -54.53
CA LEU A 3 -6.91 -50.95 -53.62
C LEU A 3 -8.08 -50.59 -52.70
N LEU A 4 -7.86 -50.65 -51.38
CA LEU A 4 -8.78 -50.09 -50.42
C LEU A 4 -8.24 -48.71 -50.04
N LYS A 5 -8.89 -47.63 -50.50
CA LYS A 5 -8.59 -46.27 -50.12
C LYS A 5 -9.19 -46.04 -48.74
N THR A 6 -8.34 -45.89 -47.74
CA THR A 6 -8.75 -45.43 -46.42
C THR A 6 -8.88 -43.93 -46.42
N ILE A 7 -10.11 -43.43 -46.28
CA ILE A 7 -10.41 -42.04 -46.10
C ILE A 7 -10.18 -41.72 -44.64
N ALA A 8 -9.11 -40.99 -44.35
CA ALA A 8 -8.87 -40.44 -43.03
C ALA A 8 -9.75 -39.20 -42.83
N THR A 9 -10.81 -39.37 -42.06
CA THR A 9 -11.66 -38.26 -41.61
C THR A 9 -10.94 -37.52 -40.51
N GLY A 10 -10.33 -36.38 -40.85
CA GLY A 10 -9.73 -35.47 -39.87
C GLY A 10 -10.83 -34.77 -39.07
N VAL A 11 -10.97 -35.14 -37.81
CA VAL A 11 -11.79 -34.39 -36.85
C VAL A 11 -10.99 -33.16 -36.45
N LEU A 12 -11.43 -31.99 -36.97
CA LEU A 12 -10.91 -30.71 -36.58
C LEU A 12 -11.50 -30.34 -35.20
N LEU A 13 -10.78 -30.67 -34.13
CA LEU A 13 -11.09 -30.15 -32.81
C LEU A 13 -10.75 -28.65 -32.81
N ALA A 14 -11.79 -27.82 -32.97
CA ALA A 14 -11.70 -26.43 -32.68
C ALA A 14 -11.42 -26.24 -31.18
N GLY A 15 -10.16 -26.00 -30.84
CA GLY A 15 -9.75 -25.65 -29.50
C GLY A 15 -10.33 -24.28 -29.13
N MET A 16 -11.39 -24.30 -28.31
CA MET A 16 -11.82 -23.10 -27.59
C MET A 16 -10.73 -22.77 -26.58
N SER A 17 -9.82 -21.88 -26.97
CA SER A 17 -8.91 -21.26 -26.03
C SER A 17 -9.74 -20.40 -25.10
N THR A 18 -9.99 -20.92 -23.89
CA THR A 18 -10.45 -20.09 -22.77
C THR A 18 -9.32 -19.11 -22.47
N ALA A 19 -9.50 -17.87 -22.93
CA ALA A 19 -8.65 -16.78 -22.49
C ALA A 19 -8.84 -16.63 -20.98
N SER A 20 -7.93 -17.23 -20.23
CA SER A 20 -7.80 -16.95 -18.80
C SER A 20 -7.39 -15.50 -18.65
N PHE A 21 -8.34 -14.65 -18.29
CA PHE A 21 -8.10 -13.30 -17.83
C PHE A 21 -7.46 -13.36 -16.43
N ALA A 22 -6.30 -13.97 -16.34
CA ALA A 22 -5.40 -13.81 -15.21
C ALA A 22 -4.35 -12.75 -15.58
N GLY A 23 -4.82 -11.56 -15.86
CA GLY A 23 -3.98 -10.39 -15.92
C GLY A 23 -3.56 -10.01 -14.50
N SER A 24 -2.59 -10.72 -13.92
CA SER A 24 -1.80 -10.14 -12.87
C SER A 24 -0.98 -9.02 -13.52
N HIS A 25 -1.54 -7.84 -13.56
CA HIS A 25 -0.76 -6.63 -13.76
C HIS A 25 0.13 -6.48 -12.52
N GLY A 26 1.16 -7.32 -12.45
CA GLY A 26 2.25 -7.12 -11.53
C GLY A 26 2.90 -5.81 -11.93
N PHE A 27 2.55 -4.73 -11.26
CA PHE A 27 3.34 -3.52 -11.25
C PHE A 27 4.72 -3.93 -10.72
N LYS A 28 5.62 -4.26 -11.63
CA LYS A 28 7.04 -4.37 -11.31
C LYS A 28 7.55 -2.93 -11.22
N CYS A 29 7.33 -2.30 -10.07
CA CYS A 29 8.03 -1.09 -9.72
C CYS A 29 9.52 -1.49 -9.64
N LYS A 30 10.28 -1.22 -10.69
CA LYS A 30 11.74 -1.25 -10.61
C LYS A 30 12.14 -0.01 -9.85
N VAL A 31 12.17 -0.10 -8.53
CA VAL A 31 12.93 0.86 -7.74
C VAL A 31 14.39 0.59 -8.10
N SER A 32 15.02 1.49 -8.85
CA SER A 32 16.45 1.40 -9.09
C SER A 32 17.16 1.58 -7.75
N GLU A 33 18.16 0.75 -7.46
CA GLU A 33 18.95 0.89 -6.23
C GLU A 33 19.51 2.32 -6.07
N ASP A 34 19.80 3.00 -7.18
CA ASP A 34 20.23 4.40 -7.21
C ASP A 34 19.12 5.41 -6.78
N SER A 35 17.84 5.10 -6.98
CA SER A 35 16.75 5.99 -6.55
C SER A 35 16.48 5.93 -5.05
N MET A 36 17.05 4.93 -4.38
CA MET A 36 17.03 4.74 -2.93
C MET A 36 18.36 5.12 -2.29
N ALA A 37 19.27 5.73 -3.06
CA ALA A 37 20.49 6.30 -2.52
C ALA A 37 20.09 7.28 -1.41
N LYS A 38 20.44 6.95 -0.16
CA LYS A 38 20.13 7.72 1.04
C LYS A 38 20.75 9.11 0.96
N PRO A 39 20.03 10.17 0.53
CA PRO A 39 20.61 11.50 0.47
C PRO A 39 20.98 11.92 1.89
N GLY A 40 22.26 12.13 2.17
CA GLY A 40 22.70 12.50 3.51
C GLY A 40 22.56 11.42 4.58
N GLY A 41 22.39 10.12 4.20
CA GLY A 41 22.29 9.01 5.16
C GLY A 41 20.88 8.79 5.73
N PHE A 42 19.88 9.51 5.26
CA PHE A 42 18.47 9.31 5.64
C PHE A 42 17.82 8.19 4.82
N PRO A 43 17.00 7.30 5.44
CA PRO A 43 16.87 7.09 6.88
C PRO A 43 18.04 6.25 7.44
N ASP A 44 18.53 6.61 8.61
CA ASP A 44 19.56 5.88 9.35
C ASP A 44 19.01 4.94 10.42
N ARG A 45 17.70 4.99 10.65
CA ARG A 45 16.94 4.15 11.58
C ARG A 45 15.57 3.82 11.02
N ALA A 46 14.85 2.92 11.67
CA ALA A 46 13.48 2.58 11.32
C ALA A 46 12.55 3.80 11.34
N LEU A 47 11.61 3.85 10.39
CA LEU A 47 10.52 4.81 10.40
C LEU A 47 9.41 4.36 11.36
N THR A 48 8.64 5.30 11.87
CA THR A 48 7.44 5.02 12.66
C THR A 48 6.20 5.42 11.88
N MET A 49 5.32 4.44 11.61
CA MET A 49 4.02 4.69 11.00
C MET A 49 2.96 4.72 12.10
N ILE A 50 2.43 5.91 12.38
CA ILE A 50 1.33 6.08 13.32
C ILE A 50 0.04 5.71 12.60
N VAL A 51 -0.69 4.74 13.17
CA VAL A 51 -1.94 4.20 12.62
C VAL A 51 -3.08 4.53 13.60
N PRO A 52 -3.99 5.44 13.26
CA PRO A 52 -5.07 5.89 14.16
C PRO A 52 -6.14 4.84 14.47
N TYR A 53 -5.95 3.62 14.01
CA TYR A 53 -6.91 2.52 14.10
C TYR A 53 -6.26 1.25 14.63
N GLY A 54 -7.11 0.31 15.05
CA GLY A 54 -6.64 -0.98 15.57
C GLY A 54 -6.01 -1.86 14.48
N PRO A 55 -5.10 -2.76 14.85
CA PRO A 55 -4.35 -3.59 13.90
C PRO A 55 -5.21 -4.59 13.11
N ALA A 56 -6.36 -4.99 13.64
CA ALA A 56 -7.27 -5.94 13.01
C ALA A 56 -8.23 -5.31 11.99
N GLY A 57 -8.36 -3.98 11.98
CA GLY A 57 -9.22 -3.25 11.05
C GLY A 57 -8.60 -3.07 9.67
N GLY A 58 -9.37 -2.50 8.74
CA GLY A 58 -8.93 -2.24 7.36
C GLY A 58 -7.64 -1.41 7.30
N SER A 59 -7.61 -0.27 7.98
CA SER A 59 -6.40 0.59 8.07
C SER A 59 -5.21 -0.15 8.65
N GLY A 60 -5.40 -0.96 9.69
CA GLY A 60 -4.33 -1.76 10.27
C GLY A 60 -3.75 -2.78 9.29
N GLN A 61 -4.58 -3.39 8.46
CA GLN A 61 -4.16 -4.33 7.42
C GLN A 61 -3.45 -3.61 6.27
N VAL A 62 -3.96 -2.45 5.84
CA VAL A 62 -3.31 -1.61 4.83
C VAL A 62 -1.94 -1.16 5.32
N ALA A 63 -1.85 -0.63 6.54
CA ALA A 63 -0.59 -0.23 7.17
C ALA A 63 0.42 -1.40 7.23
N ALA A 64 -0.07 -2.62 7.53
CA ALA A 64 0.75 -3.82 7.54
C ALA A 64 1.31 -4.15 6.15
N ALA A 65 0.46 -4.09 5.13
CA ALA A 65 0.86 -4.37 3.75
C ALA A 65 1.86 -3.32 3.24
N MET A 66 1.61 -2.04 3.53
CA MET A 66 2.50 -0.94 3.16
C MET A 66 3.86 -1.06 3.84
N ALA A 67 3.89 -1.26 5.15
CA ALA A 67 5.14 -1.43 5.89
C ALA A 67 5.97 -2.60 5.34
N LYS A 68 5.33 -3.74 5.09
CA LYS A 68 5.98 -4.90 4.48
C LYS A 68 6.55 -4.58 3.11
N ALA A 69 5.76 -3.97 2.22
CA ALA A 69 6.20 -3.63 0.87
C ALA A 69 7.39 -2.65 0.88
N VAL A 70 7.35 -1.63 1.74
CA VAL A 70 8.47 -0.69 1.85
C VAL A 70 9.71 -1.40 2.36
N THR A 71 9.62 -2.22 3.40
CA THR A 71 10.78 -2.97 3.91
C THR A 71 11.37 -3.91 2.84
N GLU A 72 10.53 -4.61 2.09
CA GLU A 72 10.99 -5.51 1.02
C GLU A 72 11.66 -4.77 -0.15
N LEU A 73 11.19 -3.56 -0.47
CA LEU A 73 11.72 -2.79 -1.60
C LEU A 73 12.94 -1.93 -1.23
N THR A 74 13.08 -1.52 0.01
CA THR A 74 14.02 -0.48 0.42
C THR A 74 14.99 -0.91 1.51
N SER A 75 14.74 -2.06 2.14
CA SER A 75 15.44 -2.51 3.35
C SER A 75 15.34 -1.51 4.52
N VAL A 76 14.33 -0.63 4.49
CA VAL A 76 14.00 0.27 5.60
C VAL A 76 12.88 -0.32 6.43
N ASP A 77 13.11 -0.52 7.70
CA ASP A 77 12.09 -1.02 8.61
C ASP A 77 11.06 0.04 8.94
N ILE A 78 9.79 -0.36 9.03
CA ILE A 78 8.69 0.49 9.47
C ILE A 78 8.03 -0.12 10.70
N ASN A 79 8.15 0.57 11.82
CA ASN A 79 7.43 0.26 13.05
C ASN A 79 6.01 0.83 12.97
N ARG A 80 4.99 0.02 13.24
CA ARG A 80 3.59 0.46 13.24
C ARG A 80 3.16 0.74 14.68
N ASP A 81 2.81 1.98 14.95
CA ASP A 81 2.32 2.45 16.25
C ASP A 81 0.82 2.70 16.17
N HIS A 82 0.03 1.78 16.70
CA HIS A 82 -1.42 1.83 16.69
C HIS A 82 -1.95 2.69 17.83
N LYS A 83 -2.64 3.78 17.49
CA LYS A 83 -3.24 4.73 18.44
C LYS A 83 -4.72 4.94 18.14
N PRO A 84 -5.58 3.93 18.38
CA PRO A 84 -7.01 4.04 18.07
C PRO A 84 -7.73 4.96 19.04
N GLY A 85 -8.82 5.56 18.58
CA GLY A 85 -9.76 6.35 19.40
C GLY A 85 -10.21 7.64 18.71
N GLY A 86 -11.42 8.09 19.09
CA GLY A 86 -12.01 9.34 18.63
C GLY A 86 -12.07 9.48 17.09
N SER A 87 -12.47 8.42 16.38
CA SER A 87 -12.46 8.39 14.90
C SER A 87 -11.12 8.87 14.33
N GLY A 88 -10.01 8.29 14.82
CA GLY A 88 -8.66 8.64 14.36
C GLY A 88 -8.02 9.87 15.02
N THR A 89 -8.78 10.68 15.74
CA THR A 89 -8.28 11.93 16.34
C THR A 89 -7.12 11.70 17.31
N VAL A 90 -7.15 10.61 18.09
CA VAL A 90 -6.08 10.29 19.04
C VAL A 90 -4.76 10.06 18.32
N GLY A 91 -4.76 9.23 17.28
CA GLY A 91 -3.55 8.97 16.49
C GLY A 91 -3.06 10.21 15.73
N MET A 92 -3.97 10.99 15.16
CA MET A 92 -3.62 12.23 14.48
C MET A 92 -2.99 13.24 15.43
N THR A 93 -3.56 13.45 16.63
CA THR A 93 -2.99 14.34 17.65
C THR A 93 -1.60 13.86 18.09
N ALA A 94 -1.41 12.55 18.24
CA ALA A 94 -0.11 11.99 18.56
C ALA A 94 0.91 12.23 17.44
N TYR A 95 0.49 12.10 16.17
CA TYR A 95 1.34 12.43 15.02
C TYR A 95 1.73 13.90 15.00
N MET A 96 0.78 14.82 15.20
CA MET A 96 1.04 16.26 15.24
C MET A 96 2.01 16.66 16.37
N ALA A 97 2.04 15.90 17.46
CA ALA A 97 2.97 16.11 18.56
C ALA A 97 4.34 15.45 18.36
N SER A 98 4.52 14.64 17.32
CA SER A 98 5.78 13.97 17.04
C SER A 98 6.79 14.91 16.37
N PRO A 99 8.11 14.63 16.45
CA PRO A 99 9.12 15.42 15.75
C PRO A 99 8.91 15.42 14.24
N ALA A 100 9.04 16.59 13.61
CA ALA A 100 8.96 16.77 12.15
C ALA A 100 10.34 16.53 11.50
N ASP A 101 10.94 15.36 11.78
CA ASP A 101 12.28 14.97 11.33
C ASP A 101 12.26 13.98 10.15
N GLY A 102 11.08 13.69 9.60
CA GLY A 102 10.89 12.76 8.51
C GLY A 102 10.80 11.29 8.94
N TYR A 103 10.99 10.94 10.23
CA TYR A 103 10.92 9.57 10.71
C TYR A 103 9.52 9.14 11.16
N ASN A 104 8.57 10.07 11.21
CA ASN A 104 7.18 9.79 11.55
C ASN A 104 6.31 9.98 10.33
N VAL A 105 5.51 8.98 10.00
CA VAL A 105 4.49 9.04 8.94
C VAL A 105 3.13 8.70 9.55
N LEU A 106 2.07 9.31 9.04
CA LEU A 106 0.70 9.03 9.44
C LEU A 106 0.02 8.21 8.35
N GLU A 107 -0.47 7.03 8.71
CA GLU A 107 -1.46 6.32 7.89
C GLU A 107 -2.83 6.87 8.26
N HIS A 108 -3.58 7.35 7.30
CA HIS A 108 -4.87 7.94 7.57
C HIS A 108 -5.86 7.68 6.44
N ILE A 109 -7.14 7.66 6.80
CA ILE A 109 -8.26 7.64 5.88
C ILE A 109 -8.96 9.00 5.86
N ASP A 110 -9.95 9.20 5.03
CA ASP A 110 -10.62 10.47 4.75
C ASP A 110 -11.52 11.01 5.89
N ASP A 111 -11.68 10.26 6.98
CA ASP A 111 -12.49 10.68 8.13
C ASP A 111 -11.91 11.89 8.90
N ALA A 112 -10.62 12.19 8.75
CA ALA A 112 -10.01 13.39 9.29
C ALA A 112 -10.66 14.67 8.76
N SER A 113 -10.98 14.70 7.48
CA SER A 113 -11.68 15.84 6.86
C SER A 113 -13.07 16.00 7.45
N SER A 114 -13.78 14.90 7.67
CA SER A 114 -15.10 14.89 8.30
C SER A 114 -15.01 15.33 9.76
N ALA A 115 -14.02 14.86 10.50
CA ALA A 115 -13.82 15.26 11.90
C ALA A 115 -13.54 16.77 12.03
N HIS A 116 -12.72 17.34 11.15
CA HIS A 116 -12.46 18.79 11.13
C HIS A 116 -13.69 19.60 10.72
N ALA A 117 -14.49 19.11 9.77
CA ALA A 117 -15.71 19.77 9.35
C ALA A 117 -16.78 19.82 10.46
N LEU A 118 -16.83 18.80 11.31
CA LEU A 118 -17.74 18.74 12.46
C LEU A 118 -17.21 19.54 13.66
N ASP A 119 -15.89 19.62 13.82
CA ASP A 119 -15.23 20.29 14.93
C ASP A 119 -13.91 20.93 14.44
N SER A 120 -13.93 22.21 14.20
CA SER A 120 -12.77 22.98 13.70
C SER A 120 -11.59 23.03 14.66
N SER A 121 -11.73 22.54 15.91
CA SER A 121 -10.59 22.37 16.83
C SER A 121 -9.75 21.14 16.50
N LYS A 122 -10.23 20.24 15.66
CA LYS A 122 -9.49 19.08 15.17
C LYS A 122 -8.51 19.49 14.07
N PRO A 123 -7.41 18.73 13.90
CA PRO A 123 -6.44 18.99 12.82
C PRO A 123 -7.11 19.10 11.45
N ASN A 124 -6.65 20.03 10.65
CA ASN A 124 -7.11 20.22 9.28
C ASN A 124 -6.18 19.49 8.31
N PRO A 125 -6.61 18.36 7.70
CA PRO A 125 -5.73 17.59 6.82
C PRO A 125 -5.16 18.40 5.66
N GLY A 126 -5.92 19.36 5.13
CA GLY A 126 -5.48 20.18 4.01
C GLY A 126 -4.45 21.28 4.35
N LYS A 127 -4.24 21.54 5.65
CA LYS A 127 -3.27 22.55 6.12
C LYS A 127 -2.16 21.97 6.98
N ASP A 128 -2.52 20.99 7.80
CA ASP A 128 -1.64 20.47 8.85
C ASP A 128 -0.89 19.20 8.43
N LEU A 129 -1.29 18.60 7.31
CA LEU A 129 -0.68 17.38 6.77
C LEU A 129 -0.13 17.63 5.36
N ILE A 130 0.98 16.97 5.05
CA ILE A 130 1.55 16.92 3.70
C ILE A 130 1.31 15.51 3.17
N PRO A 131 0.45 15.34 2.14
CA PRO A 131 0.26 14.02 1.56
C PRO A 131 1.53 13.56 0.83
N LEU A 132 1.86 12.27 0.98
CA LEU A 132 3.01 11.66 0.31
C LEU A 132 2.61 10.93 -0.99
N VAL A 133 1.32 10.72 -1.22
CA VAL A 133 0.72 10.07 -2.39
C VAL A 133 -0.53 10.81 -2.84
#